data_0f242a8de6faefdec9828a35749b72a5
#
_entry.id   0f242a8de6faefdec9828a35749b72a5
#
_cell.length_a   1.000
_cell.length_b   1.000
_cell.length_c   1.000
_cell.angle_alpha   90.00
_cell.angle_beta   90.00
_cell.angle_gamma   90.00
#
_symmetry.space_group_name_H-M   'P 1'
#
loop_
_entity.id
_entity.type
_entity.pdbx_description
1 polymer ?
#
loop_
_entity_poly.entity_id
_entity_poly.type
_entity_poly.pdbx_seq_one_letter_code
_entity_poly.pdbx_strand_id
1 'polypeptide(L)'
;MKKIVFVVGTVIALLITACGGNDNSKKEDKKITFADKDIIGVLKTALEKSPLADKEFTGVHFGSEGPMNDVFKDISVGYFNPGDKQFFSQHVDAQGVAVGEPQARPKDRDDEFIFKAADIPYARIGTEIQEAKKFLAENKDFADFHNFTVSEIIIDKQRRSKFPNHIMNTIYIDMNKKGESESYYYRVHLLKTEEGGKFEVFEN
;
A
#
# COMPACT_ATOMS: atom_id res chain seq x y z
N MET A 1 9.58 70.77 4.54
CA MET A 1 9.80 69.37 4.18
C MET A 1 9.52 68.40 5.35
N LYS A 2 8.29 68.40 5.90
CA LYS A 2 7.94 67.58 7.09
C LYS A 2 6.58 66.90 6.99
N LYS A 3 6.06 66.68 5.76
CA LYS A 3 4.72 66.06 5.56
C LYS A 3 4.68 64.75 4.79
N ILE A 4 5.85 64.19 4.41
CA ILE A 4 5.86 62.99 3.58
C ILE A 4 6.07 61.70 4.39
N VAL A 5 6.58 61.82 5.63
CA VAL A 5 6.94 60.63 6.42
C VAL A 5 5.74 59.97 7.13
N PHE A 6 4.63 60.71 7.30
CA PHE A 6 3.46 60.19 8.03
C PHE A 6 2.49 59.33 7.16
N VAL A 7 2.58 59.45 5.84
CA VAL A 7 1.66 58.73 4.93
C VAL A 7 2.16 57.32 4.68
N VAL A 8 3.47 57.07 4.74
CA VAL A 8 4.06 55.74 4.45
C VAL A 8 3.82 54.75 5.58
N GLY A 9 3.78 55.22 6.83
CA GLY A 9 3.57 54.34 7.99
C GLY A 9 2.15 53.77 8.09
N THR A 10 1.15 54.50 7.61
CA THR A 10 -0.26 54.11 7.70
C THR A 10 -0.65 53.10 6.59
N VAL A 11 0.01 53.21 5.45
CA VAL A 11 -0.25 52.28 4.32
C VAL A 11 0.38 50.92 4.60
N ILE A 12 1.52 50.86 5.27
CA ILE A 12 2.17 49.60 5.63
C ILE A 12 1.38 48.85 6.70
N ALA A 13 0.78 49.56 7.65
CA ALA A 13 -0.06 48.93 8.67
C ALA A 13 -1.35 48.28 8.09
N LEU A 14 -1.91 48.88 7.04
CA LEU A 14 -3.10 48.35 6.36
C LEU A 14 -2.81 47.14 5.46
N LEU A 15 -1.59 47.02 4.95
CA LEU A 15 -1.18 45.86 4.15
C LEU A 15 -0.88 44.61 4.99
N ILE A 16 -0.49 44.78 6.24
CA ILE A 16 -0.21 43.67 7.17
C ILE A 16 -1.52 43.05 7.70
N THR A 17 -2.58 43.82 7.83
CA THR A 17 -3.88 43.31 8.28
C THR A 17 -4.70 42.68 7.15
N ALA A 18 -4.37 42.92 5.90
CA ALA A 18 -5.03 42.26 4.75
C ALA A 18 -4.43 40.86 4.39
N CYS A 19 -3.27 40.53 4.97
CA CYS A 19 -2.69 39.18 4.85
C CYS A 19 -3.08 38.22 5.98
N GLY A 20 -3.95 38.64 6.88
CA GLY A 20 -4.49 37.84 7.93
C GLY A 20 -5.80 37.17 7.49
N GLY A 21 -5.76 36.05 6.79
CA GLY A 21 -7.01 35.36 6.47
C GLY A 21 -6.96 34.46 5.27
N ASN A 22 -5.83 33.89 4.97
CA ASN A 22 -5.80 32.66 4.21
C ASN A 22 -5.19 31.61 5.12
N ASP A 23 -5.99 31.16 6.09
CA ASP A 23 -5.87 29.83 6.64
C ASP A 23 -6.21 28.83 5.51
N ASN A 24 -5.40 28.85 4.48
CA ASN A 24 -5.08 27.65 3.76
C ASN A 24 -4.18 26.83 4.71
N SER A 25 -4.73 26.42 5.82
CA SER A 25 -4.35 25.14 6.39
C SER A 25 -4.62 24.16 5.26
N LYS A 26 -3.63 23.91 4.41
CA LYS A 26 -3.53 22.64 3.69
C LYS A 26 -3.77 21.65 4.82
N LYS A 27 -4.98 21.05 4.87
CA LYS A 27 -5.16 19.79 5.59
C LYS A 27 -4.04 18.95 5.02
N GLU A 28 -3.00 18.72 5.79
CA GLU A 28 -2.06 17.65 5.48
C GLU A 28 -2.95 16.44 5.33
N ASP A 29 -3.08 15.95 4.11
CA ASP A 29 -3.84 14.76 3.84
C ASP A 29 -3.23 13.68 4.74
N LYS A 30 -4.02 13.22 5.70
CA LYS A 30 -3.56 12.24 6.69
C LYS A 30 -3.00 11.06 5.89
N LYS A 31 -1.69 10.85 5.97
CA LYS A 31 -1.05 9.70 5.32
C LYS A 31 -1.69 8.43 5.85
N ILE A 32 -2.10 7.58 4.94
CA ILE A 32 -2.70 6.27 5.24
C ILE A 32 -1.56 5.28 5.42
N THR A 33 -1.62 4.45 6.46
CA THR A 33 -0.59 3.46 6.74
C THR A 33 -1.16 2.05 6.78
N PHE A 34 -0.32 1.04 6.54
CA PHE A 34 -0.71 -0.36 6.74
C PHE A 34 -1.04 -0.71 8.20
N ALA A 35 -0.69 0.15 9.15
CA ALA A 35 -1.07 0.03 10.56
C ALA A 35 -2.47 0.58 10.86
N ASP A 36 -3.05 1.38 9.98
CA ASP A 36 -4.40 1.93 10.17
C ASP A 36 -5.45 0.81 10.15
N LYS A 37 -6.39 0.86 11.09
CA LYS A 37 -7.47 -0.14 11.18
C LYS A 37 -8.34 -0.20 9.93
N ASP A 38 -8.50 0.93 9.27
CA ASP A 38 -9.37 1.08 8.09
C ASP A 38 -8.64 0.86 6.77
N ILE A 39 -7.34 0.50 6.80
CA ILE A 39 -6.53 0.31 5.57
C ILE A 39 -7.23 -0.60 4.57
N ILE A 40 -7.82 -1.69 5.02
CA ILE A 40 -8.50 -2.65 4.14
C ILE A 40 -9.73 -2.03 3.45
N GLY A 41 -10.46 -1.17 4.16
CA GLY A 41 -11.56 -0.41 3.56
C GLY A 41 -11.08 0.58 2.51
N VAL A 42 -9.91 1.20 2.71
CA VAL A 42 -9.28 2.10 1.74
C VAL A 42 -8.86 1.32 0.50
N LEU A 43 -8.13 0.21 0.67
CA LEU A 43 -7.65 -0.62 -0.44
C LEU A 43 -8.81 -1.16 -1.28
N LYS A 44 -9.86 -1.67 -0.63
CA LYS A 44 -11.09 -2.12 -1.28
C LYS A 44 -11.73 -1.00 -2.09
N THR A 45 -11.94 0.17 -1.45
CA THR A 45 -12.58 1.31 -2.09
C THR A 45 -11.79 1.83 -3.28
N ALA A 46 -10.47 1.88 -3.19
CA ALA A 46 -9.60 2.29 -4.27
C ALA A 46 -9.72 1.35 -5.48
N LEU A 47 -9.68 0.03 -5.27
CA LEU A 47 -9.85 -0.93 -6.36
C LEU A 47 -11.26 -0.89 -6.98
N GLU A 48 -12.31 -0.83 -6.16
CA GLU A 48 -13.70 -0.81 -6.65
C GLU A 48 -14.05 0.48 -7.41
N LYS A 49 -13.42 1.60 -7.09
CA LYS A 49 -13.58 2.88 -7.81
C LYS A 49 -12.68 3.02 -9.03
N SER A 50 -11.67 2.19 -9.14
CA SER A 50 -10.71 2.28 -10.23
C SER A 50 -11.33 1.91 -11.58
N PRO A 51 -10.78 2.40 -12.70
CA PRO A 51 -11.18 1.96 -14.03
C PRO A 51 -10.85 0.48 -14.30
N LEU A 52 -10.20 -0.18 -13.36
CA LEU A 52 -9.81 -1.60 -13.44
C LEU A 52 -10.81 -2.52 -12.71
N ALA A 53 -11.83 -1.98 -12.02
CA ALA A 53 -12.74 -2.77 -11.15
C ALA A 53 -13.36 -3.98 -11.84
N ASP A 54 -13.69 -3.87 -13.14
CA ASP A 54 -14.31 -4.92 -13.95
C ASP A 54 -13.31 -5.82 -14.69
N LYS A 55 -12.00 -5.57 -14.52
CA LYS A 55 -10.97 -6.38 -15.18
C LYS A 55 -10.75 -7.72 -14.47
N GLU A 56 -10.19 -8.65 -15.22
CA GLU A 56 -9.70 -9.93 -14.70
C GLU A 56 -8.27 -9.73 -14.23
N PHE A 57 -8.07 -9.75 -12.91
CA PHE A 57 -6.76 -9.55 -12.28
C PHE A 57 -5.93 -10.83 -12.33
N THR A 58 -4.64 -10.65 -12.54
CA THR A 58 -3.63 -11.70 -12.39
C THR A 58 -2.84 -11.54 -11.10
N GLY A 59 -2.91 -10.36 -10.49
CA GLY A 59 -2.32 -10.04 -9.21
C GLY A 59 -2.59 -8.59 -8.82
N VAL A 60 -2.59 -8.33 -7.52
CA VAL A 60 -2.69 -6.98 -6.95
C VAL A 60 -1.59 -6.81 -5.94
N HIS A 61 -0.82 -5.75 -6.07
CA HIS A 61 0.27 -5.40 -5.18
C HIS A 61 -0.03 -4.05 -4.53
N PHE A 62 -0.09 -4.05 -3.21
CA PHE A 62 -0.20 -2.84 -2.39
C PHE A 62 1.18 -2.51 -1.83
N GLY A 63 1.74 -1.38 -2.21
CA GLY A 63 3.08 -0.96 -1.84
C GLY A 63 3.10 0.20 -0.87
N SER A 64 4.16 0.28 -0.05
CA SER A 64 4.49 1.44 0.78
C SER A 64 5.42 2.42 0.06
N GLU A 65 5.65 3.59 0.70
CA GLU A 65 6.59 4.60 0.18
C GLU A 65 8.05 4.10 0.12
N GLY A 66 8.38 2.99 0.78
CA GLY A 66 9.72 2.40 0.77
C GLY A 66 9.94 1.40 1.91
N PRO A 67 11.16 0.86 2.02
CA PRO A 67 11.52 -0.04 3.11
C PRO A 67 11.35 0.60 4.48
N MET A 68 11.01 -0.20 5.50
CA MET A 68 10.77 0.25 6.87
C MET A 68 9.75 1.39 7.00
N ASN A 69 8.91 1.55 5.98
CA ASN A 69 7.88 2.57 5.92
C ASN A 69 6.53 1.90 5.66
N ASP A 70 5.56 2.10 6.53
CA ASP A 70 4.22 1.54 6.40
C ASP A 70 3.21 2.50 5.74
N VAL A 71 3.67 3.68 5.32
CA VAL A 71 2.82 4.63 4.60
C VAL A 71 2.46 4.05 3.24
N PHE A 72 1.18 3.80 3.03
CA PHE A 72 0.66 3.31 1.76
C PHE A 72 0.93 4.31 0.63
N LYS A 73 1.43 3.83 -0.48
CA LYS A 73 1.77 4.63 -1.65
C LYS A 73 0.78 4.44 -2.79
N ASP A 74 0.74 3.24 -3.34
CA ASP A 74 -0.06 2.92 -4.51
C ASP A 74 -0.45 1.44 -4.58
N ILE A 75 -1.29 1.14 -5.56
CA ILE A 75 -1.71 -0.21 -5.91
C ILE A 75 -1.20 -0.47 -7.33
N SER A 76 -0.45 -1.55 -7.51
CA SER A 76 -0.12 -2.06 -8.84
C SER A 76 -1.02 -3.25 -9.15
N VAL A 77 -1.73 -3.18 -10.28
CA VAL A 77 -2.67 -4.22 -10.71
C VAL A 77 -2.18 -4.84 -12.00
N GLY A 78 -1.92 -6.15 -11.95
CA GLY A 78 -1.76 -6.96 -13.15
C GLY A 78 -3.12 -7.45 -13.63
N TYR A 79 -3.42 -7.34 -14.92
CA TYR A 79 -4.69 -7.78 -15.46
C TYR A 79 -4.60 -8.28 -16.89
N PHE A 80 -5.57 -9.10 -17.29
CA PHE A 80 -5.75 -9.58 -18.64
C PHE A 80 -6.77 -8.72 -19.37
N ASN A 81 -6.48 -8.36 -20.62
CA ASN A 81 -7.42 -7.71 -21.51
C ASN A 81 -7.86 -8.70 -22.61
N PRO A 82 -9.09 -9.22 -22.57
CA PRO A 82 -9.54 -10.23 -23.54
C PRO A 82 -9.69 -9.68 -24.96
N GLY A 83 -9.85 -8.36 -25.13
CA GLY A 83 -10.03 -7.74 -26.46
C GLY A 83 -8.81 -7.86 -27.36
N ASP A 84 -7.63 -7.65 -26.83
CA ASP A 84 -6.34 -7.76 -27.52
C ASP A 84 -5.52 -8.98 -27.09
N LYS A 85 -6.05 -9.78 -26.16
CA LYS A 85 -5.43 -10.99 -25.60
C LYS A 85 -4.04 -10.71 -24.99
N GLN A 86 -3.90 -9.55 -24.36
CA GLN A 86 -2.65 -9.10 -23.74
C GLN A 86 -2.78 -8.94 -22.23
N PHE A 87 -1.64 -9.03 -21.57
CA PHE A 87 -1.49 -8.77 -20.16
C PHE A 87 -0.94 -7.35 -19.96
N PHE A 88 -1.47 -6.67 -18.97
CA PHE A 88 -1.07 -5.31 -18.62
C PHE A 88 -0.77 -5.19 -17.14
N SER A 89 -0.02 -4.17 -16.80
CA SER A 89 0.07 -3.64 -15.44
C SER A 89 -0.30 -2.17 -15.42
N GLN A 90 -0.95 -1.72 -14.37
CA GLN A 90 -1.28 -0.32 -14.16
C GLN A 90 -1.29 0.02 -12.68
N HIS A 91 -0.84 1.23 -12.36
CA HIS A 91 -0.92 1.77 -11.01
C HIS A 91 -2.24 2.51 -10.77
N VAL A 92 -2.70 2.43 -9.53
CA VAL A 92 -3.90 3.11 -9.02
C VAL A 92 -3.53 3.75 -7.69
N ASP A 93 -3.93 5.00 -7.47
CA ASP A 93 -3.71 5.67 -6.18
C ASP A 93 -4.75 5.25 -5.11
N ALA A 94 -4.61 5.79 -3.91
CA ALA A 94 -5.52 5.51 -2.79
C ALA A 94 -6.96 6.00 -3.03
N GLN A 95 -7.20 6.88 -3.99
CA GLN A 95 -8.52 7.38 -4.38
C GLN A 95 -9.16 6.54 -5.47
N GLY A 96 -8.43 5.58 -6.05
CA GLY A 96 -8.88 4.75 -7.16
C GLY A 96 -8.64 5.38 -8.54
N VAL A 97 -7.79 6.40 -8.63
CA VAL A 97 -7.45 7.03 -9.90
C VAL A 97 -6.26 6.30 -10.52
N ALA A 98 -6.40 5.95 -11.81
CA ALA A 98 -5.30 5.35 -12.55
C ALA A 98 -4.13 6.33 -12.68
N VAL A 99 -2.92 5.86 -12.43
CA VAL A 99 -1.67 6.63 -12.51
C VAL A 99 -0.87 6.15 -13.71
N GLY A 100 -0.70 7.04 -14.67
CA GLY A 100 -0.01 6.72 -15.93
C GLY A 100 -0.85 5.85 -16.88
N GLU A 101 -0.23 5.47 -17.98
CA GLU A 101 -0.84 4.60 -19.00
C GLU A 101 -0.63 3.12 -18.66
N PRO A 102 -1.58 2.24 -19.03
CA PRO A 102 -1.38 0.79 -18.91
C PRO A 102 -0.13 0.34 -19.65
N GLN A 103 0.68 -0.48 -18.99
CA GLN A 103 1.90 -1.02 -19.59
C GLN A 103 1.70 -2.49 -19.97
N ALA A 104 1.84 -2.78 -21.26
CA ALA A 104 1.82 -4.15 -21.75
C ALA A 104 3.00 -4.95 -21.16
N ARG A 105 2.75 -6.18 -20.74
CA ARG A 105 3.77 -7.07 -20.20
C ARG A 105 3.65 -8.49 -20.78
N PRO A 106 4.74 -9.26 -20.79
CA PRO A 106 4.68 -10.66 -21.18
C PRO A 106 3.79 -11.45 -20.22
N LYS A 107 3.23 -12.54 -20.72
CA LYS A 107 2.51 -13.52 -19.90
C LYS A 107 3.48 -14.18 -18.91
N ASP A 108 3.15 -14.20 -17.64
CA ASP A 108 3.84 -14.96 -16.62
C ASP A 108 3.13 -16.31 -16.38
N ARG A 109 3.81 -17.21 -15.65
CA ARG A 109 3.28 -18.54 -15.32
C ARG A 109 2.01 -18.48 -14.48
N ASP A 110 1.91 -17.48 -13.61
CA ASP A 110 0.80 -17.34 -12.67
C ASP A 110 -0.40 -16.58 -13.27
N ASP A 111 -0.25 -16.02 -14.48
CA ASP A 111 -1.32 -15.32 -15.21
C ASP A 111 -2.47 -16.24 -15.68
N GLU A 112 -2.37 -17.55 -15.45
CA GLU A 112 -3.47 -18.49 -15.69
C GLU A 112 -4.54 -18.44 -14.58
N PHE A 113 -4.21 -17.85 -13.43
CA PHE A 113 -5.06 -17.78 -12.26
C PHE A 113 -5.66 -16.39 -12.10
N ILE A 114 -6.71 -16.14 -12.85
CA ILE A 114 -7.42 -14.86 -12.82
C ILE A 114 -8.48 -14.81 -11.71
N PHE A 115 -8.74 -13.59 -11.20
CA PHE A 115 -9.79 -13.28 -10.23
C PHE A 115 -10.30 -11.86 -10.43
N LYS A 116 -11.42 -11.51 -9.81
CA LYS A 116 -11.98 -10.16 -9.85
C LYS A 116 -11.76 -9.41 -8.54
N ALA A 117 -11.88 -8.09 -8.56
CA ALA A 117 -11.81 -7.29 -7.34
C ALA A 117 -12.81 -7.78 -6.27
N ALA A 118 -13.99 -8.19 -6.67
CA ALA A 118 -15.03 -8.72 -5.78
C ALA A 118 -14.67 -10.07 -5.12
N ASP A 119 -13.75 -10.82 -5.69
CA ASP A 119 -13.34 -12.14 -5.16
C ASP A 119 -12.28 -11.98 -4.06
N ILE A 120 -11.71 -10.79 -3.88
CA ILE A 120 -10.66 -10.54 -2.89
C ILE A 120 -11.22 -10.64 -1.48
N PRO A 121 -10.67 -11.49 -0.61
CA PRO A 121 -11.17 -11.69 0.74
C PRO A 121 -10.65 -10.62 1.72
N TYR A 122 -11.06 -9.37 1.52
CA TYR A 122 -10.54 -8.20 2.25
C TYR A 122 -10.57 -8.35 3.77
N ALA A 123 -11.66 -8.87 4.34
CA ALA A 123 -11.77 -9.05 5.79
C ALA A 123 -10.69 -10.01 6.33
N ARG A 124 -10.42 -11.10 5.61
CA ARG A 124 -9.37 -12.06 5.95
C ARG A 124 -8.00 -11.40 5.88
N ILE A 125 -7.70 -10.64 4.82
CA ILE A 125 -6.42 -9.95 4.65
C ILE A 125 -6.16 -9.00 5.83
N GLY A 126 -7.15 -8.23 6.25
CA GLY A 126 -7.03 -7.35 7.41
C GLY A 126 -6.68 -8.09 8.69
N THR A 127 -7.29 -9.24 8.93
CA THR A 127 -6.97 -10.10 10.06
C THR A 127 -5.54 -10.64 9.97
N GLU A 128 -5.15 -11.16 8.80
CA GLU A 128 -3.82 -11.74 8.58
C GLU A 128 -2.69 -10.73 8.71
N ILE A 129 -2.89 -9.46 8.36
CA ILE A 129 -1.91 -8.38 8.59
C ILE A 129 -1.61 -8.25 10.10
N GLN A 130 -2.64 -8.24 10.93
CA GLN A 130 -2.45 -8.11 12.39
C GLN A 130 -1.83 -9.37 12.99
N GLU A 131 -2.27 -10.54 12.54
CA GLU A 131 -1.72 -11.82 12.98
C GLU A 131 -0.26 -11.99 12.57
N ALA A 132 0.14 -11.53 11.39
CA ALA A 132 1.51 -11.62 10.87
C ALA A 132 2.50 -10.89 11.77
N LYS A 133 2.20 -9.66 12.18
CA LYS A 133 3.05 -8.89 13.12
C LYS A 133 3.17 -9.60 14.46
N LYS A 134 2.05 -10.10 14.99
CA LYS A 134 2.02 -10.83 16.26
C LYS A 134 2.84 -12.13 16.16
N PHE A 135 2.67 -12.87 15.07
CA PHE A 135 3.42 -14.11 14.82
C PHE A 135 4.92 -13.88 14.87
N LEU A 136 5.44 -12.84 14.22
CA LEU A 136 6.88 -12.53 14.25
C LEU A 136 7.34 -12.10 15.65
N ALA A 137 6.56 -11.27 16.33
CA ALA A 137 6.91 -10.79 17.67
C ALA A 137 6.96 -11.91 18.72
N GLU A 138 6.18 -12.96 18.55
CA GLU A 138 6.10 -14.11 19.46
C GLU A 138 6.99 -15.29 19.03
N ASN A 139 7.51 -15.28 17.79
CA ASN A 139 8.33 -16.37 17.27
C ASN A 139 9.79 -16.22 17.72
N LYS A 140 10.32 -17.28 18.34
CA LYS A 140 11.69 -17.30 18.89
C LYS A 140 12.77 -17.11 17.82
N ASP A 141 12.52 -17.50 16.58
CA ASP A 141 13.46 -17.35 15.48
C ASP A 141 13.66 -15.86 15.12
N PHE A 142 12.73 -14.99 15.52
CA PHE A 142 12.77 -13.54 15.32
C PHE A 142 13.03 -12.76 16.62
N ALA A 143 13.47 -13.43 17.71
CA ALA A 143 13.70 -12.79 19.01
C ALA A 143 14.75 -11.65 18.97
N ASP A 144 15.67 -11.70 18.01
CA ASP A 144 16.70 -10.68 17.81
C ASP A 144 16.24 -9.52 16.92
N PHE A 145 15.00 -9.53 16.45
CA PHE A 145 14.44 -8.50 15.58
C PHE A 145 13.41 -7.63 16.31
N HIS A 146 13.17 -6.44 15.76
CA HIS A 146 12.20 -5.47 16.25
C HIS A 146 11.74 -4.55 15.10
N ASN A 147 10.85 -3.58 15.36
CA ASN A 147 10.31 -2.63 14.39
C ASN A 147 9.65 -3.31 13.19
N PHE A 148 8.83 -4.35 13.42
CA PHE A 148 8.12 -5.06 12.37
C PHE A 148 7.15 -4.13 11.62
N THR A 149 7.47 -3.86 10.36
CA THR A 149 6.77 -2.90 9.50
C THR A 149 6.24 -3.61 8.27
N VAL A 150 4.94 -3.58 8.03
CA VAL A 150 4.36 -4.08 6.78
C VAL A 150 4.71 -3.11 5.67
N SER A 151 5.45 -3.57 4.68
CA SER A 151 5.90 -2.75 3.55
C SER A 151 5.14 -3.06 2.26
N GLU A 152 4.67 -4.30 2.10
CA GLU A 152 3.97 -4.71 0.90
C GLU A 152 2.94 -5.81 1.20
N ILE A 153 1.90 -5.88 0.39
CA ILE A 153 0.93 -6.97 0.38
C ILE A 153 0.69 -7.36 -1.08
N ILE A 154 0.91 -8.63 -1.41
CA ILE A 154 0.62 -9.16 -2.73
C ILE A 154 -0.55 -10.13 -2.63
N ILE A 155 -1.56 -9.91 -3.47
CA ILE A 155 -2.73 -10.77 -3.62
C ILE A 155 -2.67 -11.43 -4.98
N ASP A 156 -2.67 -12.74 -4.98
CA ASP A 156 -2.68 -13.55 -6.19
C ASP A 156 -3.36 -14.91 -5.97
N LYS A 157 -3.53 -15.66 -7.04
CA LYS A 157 -3.89 -17.09 -7.02
C LYS A 157 -2.65 -17.91 -7.35
N GLN A 158 -1.86 -18.25 -6.35
CA GLN A 158 -0.60 -18.95 -6.59
C GLN A 158 -0.77 -20.41 -6.98
N ARG A 159 0.01 -20.83 -7.97
CA ARG A 159 0.18 -22.22 -8.39
C ARG A 159 0.71 -23.15 -7.29
N ARG A 160 1.43 -22.58 -6.32
CA ARG A 160 2.07 -23.29 -5.19
C ARG A 160 1.10 -23.63 -4.07
N SER A 161 -0.09 -23.04 -4.08
CA SER A 161 -1.13 -23.41 -3.13
C SER A 161 -1.59 -24.83 -3.34
N LYS A 162 -1.70 -25.62 -2.27
CA LYS A 162 -2.41 -26.90 -2.28
C LYS A 162 -3.89 -26.72 -2.67
N PHE A 163 -4.34 -25.50 -2.77
CA PHE A 163 -5.70 -25.05 -3.08
C PHE A 163 -5.67 -24.12 -4.29
N PRO A 164 -5.68 -24.64 -5.52
CA PRO A 164 -5.44 -23.87 -6.76
C PRO A 164 -6.47 -22.76 -7.04
N ASN A 165 -7.59 -22.73 -6.33
CA ASN A 165 -8.61 -21.68 -6.45
C ASN A 165 -8.59 -20.67 -5.30
N HIS A 166 -7.63 -20.79 -4.39
CA HIS A 166 -7.54 -19.93 -3.22
C HIS A 166 -6.80 -18.65 -3.57
N ILE A 167 -7.44 -17.51 -3.32
CA ILE A 167 -6.77 -16.20 -3.39
C ILE A 167 -5.91 -16.07 -2.15
N MET A 168 -4.62 -15.96 -2.35
CA MET A 168 -3.63 -15.84 -1.29
C MET A 168 -3.20 -14.38 -1.12
N ASN A 169 -2.72 -14.06 0.05
CA ASN A 169 -1.98 -12.83 0.29
C ASN A 169 -0.63 -13.15 0.90
N THR A 170 0.39 -12.64 0.25
CA THR A 170 1.74 -12.63 0.79
C THR A 170 1.98 -11.28 1.46
N ILE A 171 2.36 -11.30 2.73
CA ILE A 171 2.62 -10.10 3.53
C ILE A 171 4.13 -9.96 3.67
N TYR A 172 4.67 -8.85 3.22
CA TYR A 172 6.08 -8.51 3.34
C TYR A 172 6.27 -7.65 4.58
N ILE A 173 7.12 -8.10 5.46
CA ILE A 173 7.45 -7.37 6.69
C ILE A 173 8.94 -7.08 6.72
N ASP A 174 9.24 -5.80 6.83
CA ASP A 174 10.57 -5.30 7.08
C ASP A 174 10.80 -5.19 8.60
N MET A 175 12.04 -5.43 9.04
CA MET A 175 12.41 -5.42 10.44
C MET A 175 13.87 -5.07 10.63
N ASN A 176 14.21 -4.51 11.79
CA ASN A 176 15.59 -4.24 12.17
C ASN A 176 16.11 -5.33 13.10
N LYS A 177 17.42 -5.59 13.06
CA LYS A 177 18.06 -6.51 13.98
C LYS A 177 18.70 -5.77 15.13
N LYS A 178 18.51 -6.29 16.35
CA LYS A 178 19.10 -5.72 17.57
C LYS A 178 20.62 -5.67 17.49
N GLY A 179 21.18 -4.53 17.82
CA GLY A 179 22.63 -4.32 17.79
C GLY A 179 23.21 -3.94 16.43
N GLU A 180 22.40 -3.90 15.39
CA GLU A 180 22.77 -3.37 14.08
C GLU A 180 22.24 -1.93 13.89
N SER A 181 22.77 -1.22 12.87
CA SER A 181 22.27 0.11 12.53
C SER A 181 20.84 0.01 11.97
N GLU A 182 19.94 0.92 12.35
CA GLU A 182 18.58 0.99 11.83
C GLU A 182 18.50 1.31 10.32
N SER A 183 19.63 1.70 9.70
CA SER A 183 19.72 1.83 8.24
C SER A 183 19.72 0.49 7.50
N TYR A 184 20.00 -0.60 8.20
CA TYR A 184 19.89 -1.96 7.66
C TYR A 184 18.55 -2.56 8.06
N TYR A 185 17.90 -3.20 7.12
CA TYR A 185 16.66 -3.92 7.35
C TYR A 185 16.72 -5.33 6.75
N TYR A 186 15.94 -6.20 7.33
CA TYR A 186 15.71 -7.56 6.86
C TYR A 186 14.26 -7.67 6.44
N ARG A 187 13.99 -8.46 5.42
CA ARG A 187 12.63 -8.66 4.91
C ARG A 187 12.27 -10.13 4.95
N VAL A 188 11.09 -10.42 5.45
CA VAL A 188 10.49 -11.74 5.39
C VAL A 188 9.17 -11.69 4.65
N HIS A 189 8.82 -12.80 4.04
CA HIS A 189 7.53 -13.01 3.40
C HIS A 189 6.73 -13.97 4.26
N LEU A 190 5.52 -13.58 4.61
CA LEU A 190 4.59 -14.40 5.36
C LEU A 190 3.37 -14.68 4.51
N LEU A 191 3.00 -15.94 4.41
CA LEU A 191 1.76 -16.33 3.77
C LEU A 191 1.14 -17.53 4.52
N LYS A 192 -0.17 -17.67 4.35
CA LYS A 192 -0.90 -18.87 4.75
C LYS A 192 -1.31 -19.63 3.50
N THR A 193 -0.88 -20.88 3.41
CA THR A 193 -1.18 -21.74 2.25
C THR A 193 -2.61 -22.25 2.25
N GLU A 194 -3.33 -22.09 3.37
CA GLU A 194 -4.73 -22.44 3.55
C GLU A 194 -5.45 -21.49 4.51
N GLU A 195 -6.75 -21.37 4.36
CA GLU A 195 -7.57 -20.57 5.29
C GLU A 195 -7.52 -21.16 6.71
N GLY A 196 -7.22 -20.31 7.70
CA GLY A 196 -7.02 -20.74 9.09
C GLY A 196 -5.70 -21.47 9.35
N GLY A 197 -4.84 -21.64 8.34
CA GLY A 197 -3.51 -22.22 8.45
C GLY A 197 -2.55 -21.35 9.28
N LYS A 198 -1.37 -21.92 9.53
CA LYS A 198 -0.26 -21.18 10.13
C LYS A 198 0.48 -20.38 9.06
N PHE A 199 1.14 -19.30 9.47
CA PHE A 199 2.07 -18.61 8.61
C PHE A 199 3.27 -19.49 8.29
N GLU A 200 3.63 -19.50 7.02
CA GLU A 200 4.90 -20.00 6.53
C GLU A 200 5.81 -18.79 6.27
N VAL A 201 7.07 -18.91 6.65
CA VAL A 201 8.09 -17.87 6.49
C VAL A 201 8.94 -18.22 5.29
N PHE A 202 9.10 -17.25 4.40
CA PHE A 202 10.02 -17.35 3.27
C PHE A 202 11.05 -16.23 3.39
N GLU A 203 12.31 -16.60 3.41
CA GLU A 203 13.44 -15.68 3.35
C GLU A 203 13.87 -15.50 1.89
N ASN A 204 14.28 -14.31 1.54
CA ASN A 204 14.85 -14.01 0.21
C ASN A 204 16.33 -14.34 0.16
#